data_1afd04b1397b18870590021cbe029cb8
#
_entry.id   1afd04b1397b18870590021cbe029cb8
#
_cell.length_a   1.000
_cell.length_b   1.000
_cell.length_c   1.000
_cell.angle_alpha   90.00
_cell.angle_beta   90.00
_cell.angle_gamma   90.00
#
_symmetry.space_group_name_H-M   'P 1'
#
loop_
_entity.id
_entity.type
_entity.pdbx_description
1 polymer ?
#
loop_
_entity_poly.entity_id
_entity_poly.type
_entity_poly.pdbx_seq_one_letter_code
_entity_poly.pdbx_strand_id
1 'polypeptide(L)'
;MLPEDYEESEAPYADASQAVFATIFFVVWESDSFWLHVTTSYSQYIPSSIRNALFLVFTVAGGYMGWMAHEQIFGVAREEAELVDYGVYGLSRHPMYLGIMTVFLGLVVSTASVAAMVVLLGVFLFYHYLASYEEMKLVEFFGDRYVAYMARVRRWV
;
A
#
# COMPACT_ATOMS: atom_id res chain seq x y z
N MET A 1 22.44 -4.95 5.12
CA MET A 1 22.56 -3.74 4.30
C MET A 1 22.24 -4.19 2.90
N LEU A 2 21.21 -3.65 2.27
CA LEU A 2 20.92 -4.00 0.87
C LEU A 2 22.09 -3.47 0.02
N PRO A 3 22.50 -4.15 -1.06
CA PRO A 3 23.54 -3.64 -1.95
C PRO A 3 23.18 -2.24 -2.46
N GLU A 4 24.15 -1.35 -2.65
CA GLU A 4 23.93 0.02 -3.16
C GLU A 4 23.11 0.02 -4.46
N ASP A 5 23.32 -1.00 -5.32
CA ASP A 5 22.58 -1.18 -6.57
C ASP A 5 21.06 -1.45 -6.37
N TYR A 6 20.64 -1.87 -5.17
CA TYR A 6 19.22 -2.09 -4.84
C TYR A 6 18.54 -0.81 -4.40
N GLU A 7 19.26 0.12 -3.76
CA GLU A 7 18.73 1.45 -3.43
C GLU A 7 18.42 2.27 -4.69
N GLU A 8 19.12 2.01 -5.80
CA GLU A 8 18.80 2.61 -7.11
C GLU A 8 17.53 2.03 -7.77
N SER A 9 16.95 0.95 -7.23
CA SER A 9 15.69 0.39 -7.75
C SER A 9 14.46 1.20 -7.38
N GLU A 10 14.53 2.03 -6.35
CA GLU A 10 13.43 2.90 -5.95
C GLU A 10 13.30 4.11 -6.89
N ALA A 11 12.06 4.55 -7.10
CA ALA A 11 11.81 5.76 -7.88
C ALA A 11 12.42 6.98 -7.15
N PRO A 12 13.09 7.91 -7.86
CA PRO A 12 13.62 9.12 -7.24
C PRO A 12 12.48 9.88 -6.54
N TYR A 13 12.71 10.25 -5.28
CA TYR A 13 11.73 10.91 -4.40
C TYR A 13 10.50 10.04 -4.03
N ALA A 14 10.58 8.70 -4.12
CA ALA A 14 9.47 7.80 -3.75
C ALA A 14 8.95 8.09 -2.34
N ASP A 15 9.83 8.10 -1.34
CA ASP A 15 9.47 8.34 0.06
C ASP A 15 8.83 9.72 0.29
N ALA A 16 9.41 10.76 -0.28
CA ALA A 16 8.87 12.12 -0.18
C ALA A 16 7.47 12.21 -0.83
N SER A 17 7.30 11.58 -2.00
CA SER A 17 6.01 11.53 -2.69
C SER A 17 4.98 10.73 -1.91
N GLN A 18 5.35 9.59 -1.33
CA GLN A 18 4.48 8.79 -0.48
C GLN A 18 4.02 9.59 0.76
N ALA A 19 4.94 10.31 1.41
CA ALA A 19 4.62 11.18 2.55
C ALA A 19 3.63 12.29 2.16
N VAL A 20 3.79 12.90 0.98
CA VAL A 20 2.87 13.92 0.46
C VAL A 20 1.48 13.33 0.22
N PHE A 21 1.37 12.19 -0.47
CA PHE A 21 0.07 11.55 -0.73
C PHE A 21 -0.61 11.08 0.55
N ALA A 22 0.14 10.53 1.51
CA ALA A 22 -0.38 10.17 2.82
C ALA A 22 -0.89 11.40 3.58
N THR A 23 -0.13 12.50 3.57
CA THR A 23 -0.54 13.77 4.21
C THR A 23 -1.84 14.30 3.59
N ILE A 24 -1.93 14.35 2.25
CA ILE A 24 -3.16 14.78 1.54
C ILE A 24 -4.33 13.88 1.95
N PHE A 25 -4.14 12.57 1.98
CA PHE A 25 -5.19 11.64 2.39
C PHE A 25 -5.67 11.92 3.80
N PHE A 26 -4.77 12.04 4.78
CA PHE A 26 -5.14 12.29 6.17
C PHE A 26 -5.82 13.64 6.36
N VAL A 27 -5.31 14.70 5.73
CA VAL A 27 -5.92 16.05 5.80
C VAL A 27 -7.33 16.03 5.24
N VAL A 28 -7.57 15.42 4.08
CA VAL A 28 -8.92 15.35 3.49
C VAL A 28 -9.84 14.46 4.31
N TRP A 29 -9.35 13.26 4.71
CA TRP A 29 -10.14 12.33 5.53
C TRP A 29 -10.53 12.94 6.87
N GLU A 30 -9.61 13.56 7.61
CA GLU A 30 -9.87 14.18 8.89
C GLU A 30 -10.82 15.38 8.74
N SER A 31 -10.53 16.28 7.79
CA SER A 31 -11.33 17.46 7.55
C SER A 31 -12.78 17.12 7.20
N ASP A 32 -13.00 16.19 6.26
CA ASP A 32 -14.36 15.80 5.85
C ASP A 32 -15.07 14.98 6.93
N SER A 33 -14.35 14.12 7.64
CA SER A 33 -14.95 13.19 8.60
C SER A 33 -15.35 13.82 9.93
N PHE A 34 -14.58 14.81 10.41
CA PHE A 34 -14.76 15.34 11.78
C PHE A 34 -15.09 16.83 11.85
N TRP A 35 -14.84 17.59 10.77
CA TRP A 35 -15.02 19.05 10.79
C TRP A 35 -16.09 19.52 9.81
N LEU A 36 -15.97 19.18 8.54
CA LEU A 36 -16.80 19.73 7.47
C LEU A 36 -18.06 18.90 7.19
N HIS A 37 -17.98 17.59 7.34
CA HIS A 37 -19.07 16.62 7.08
C HIS A 37 -19.73 16.77 5.68
N VAL A 38 -18.95 17.21 4.67
CA VAL A 38 -19.49 17.53 3.34
C VAL A 38 -19.94 16.27 2.59
N THR A 39 -19.15 15.17 2.70
CA THR A 39 -19.39 13.96 1.91
C THR A 39 -19.65 12.71 2.75
N THR A 40 -19.79 12.83 4.07
CA THR A 40 -20.04 11.72 5.00
C THR A 40 -21.51 11.35 5.17
N SER A 41 -22.42 11.93 4.37
CA SER A 41 -23.87 11.74 4.47
C SER A 41 -24.31 10.28 4.39
N TYR A 42 -23.56 9.45 3.67
CA TYR A 42 -23.83 8.00 3.56
C TYR A 42 -23.64 7.24 4.88
N SER A 43 -22.92 7.82 5.83
CA SER A 43 -22.66 7.20 7.14
C SER A 43 -23.94 6.87 7.92
N GLN A 44 -25.04 7.61 7.69
CA GLN A 44 -26.33 7.39 8.33
C GLN A 44 -27.03 6.09 7.89
N TYR A 45 -26.72 5.58 6.69
CA TYR A 45 -27.34 4.38 6.13
C TYR A 45 -26.66 3.08 6.57
N ILE A 46 -25.43 3.16 7.10
CA ILE A 46 -24.64 2.01 7.52
C ILE A 46 -24.43 2.07 9.04
N PRO A 47 -24.90 1.08 9.82
CA PRO A 47 -24.69 1.06 11.26
C PRO A 47 -23.21 1.25 11.63
N SER A 48 -22.93 2.10 12.62
CA SER A 48 -21.57 2.39 13.08
C SER A 48 -20.81 1.13 13.54
N SER A 49 -21.54 0.16 14.11
CA SER A 49 -20.96 -1.14 14.50
C SER A 49 -20.36 -1.90 13.32
N ILE A 50 -21.04 -1.88 12.17
CA ILE A 50 -20.54 -2.53 10.95
C ILE A 50 -19.33 -1.78 10.40
N ARG A 51 -19.40 -0.45 10.33
CA ARG A 51 -18.29 0.39 9.85
C ARG A 51 -17.04 0.22 10.72
N ASN A 52 -17.21 0.23 12.04
CA ASN A 52 -16.11 0.03 12.99
C ASN A 52 -15.54 -1.40 12.94
N ALA A 53 -16.38 -2.41 12.74
CA ALA A 53 -15.91 -3.79 12.56
C ALA A 53 -15.07 -3.92 11.28
N LEU A 54 -15.53 -3.36 10.16
CA LEU A 54 -14.79 -3.36 8.90
C LEU A 54 -13.48 -2.55 9.01
N PHE A 55 -13.50 -1.39 9.68
CA PHE A 55 -12.30 -0.63 9.98
C PHE A 55 -11.26 -1.48 10.70
N LEU A 56 -11.67 -2.19 11.75
CA LEU A 56 -10.78 -3.05 12.51
C LEU A 56 -10.20 -4.17 11.63
N VAL A 57 -11.04 -4.83 10.82
CA VAL A 57 -10.62 -5.90 9.91
C VAL A 57 -9.60 -5.38 8.90
N PHE A 58 -9.88 -4.27 8.23
CA PHE A 58 -8.95 -3.68 7.24
C PHE A 58 -7.66 -3.19 7.89
N THR A 59 -7.73 -2.58 9.06
CA THR A 59 -6.54 -2.09 9.77
C THR A 59 -5.65 -3.24 10.22
N VAL A 60 -6.22 -4.31 10.78
CA VAL A 60 -5.46 -5.49 11.21
C VAL A 60 -4.88 -6.22 9.99
N ALA A 61 -5.66 -6.44 8.94
CA ALA A 61 -5.21 -7.14 7.75
C ALA A 61 -4.11 -6.35 7.00
N GLY A 62 -4.34 -5.05 6.79
CA GLY A 62 -3.36 -4.18 6.11
C GLY A 62 -2.09 -3.98 6.94
N GLY A 63 -2.23 -3.76 8.24
CA GLY A 63 -1.11 -3.63 9.17
C GLY A 63 -0.28 -4.92 9.25
N TYR A 64 -0.91 -6.08 9.33
CA TYR A 64 -0.23 -7.37 9.30
C TYR A 64 0.51 -7.59 7.98
N MET A 65 -0.13 -7.29 6.85
CA MET A 65 0.48 -7.43 5.53
C MET A 65 1.70 -6.52 5.38
N GLY A 66 1.60 -5.25 5.78
CA GLY A 66 2.72 -4.30 5.73
C GLY A 66 3.87 -4.72 6.65
N TRP A 67 3.55 -5.15 7.88
CA TRP A 67 4.56 -5.63 8.82
C TRP A 67 5.29 -6.87 8.30
N MET A 68 4.56 -7.89 7.82
CA MET A 68 5.15 -9.10 7.27
C MET A 68 6.00 -8.81 6.02
N ALA A 69 5.55 -7.89 5.16
CA ALA A 69 6.32 -7.48 3.99
C ALA A 69 7.65 -6.82 4.40
N HIS A 70 7.61 -5.92 5.40
CA HIS A 70 8.80 -5.28 5.95
C HIS A 70 9.76 -6.30 6.56
N GLU A 71 9.27 -7.23 7.40
CA GLU A 71 10.09 -8.28 8.00
C GLU A 71 10.75 -9.19 6.95
N GLN A 72 10.04 -9.52 5.86
CA GLN A 72 10.58 -10.37 4.81
C GLN A 72 11.67 -9.69 3.98
N ILE A 73 11.66 -8.37 3.86
CA ILE A 73 12.71 -7.62 3.15
C ILE A 73 13.85 -7.22 4.08
N PHE A 74 13.53 -6.64 5.23
CA PHE A 74 14.51 -5.99 6.11
C PHE A 74 14.85 -6.79 7.37
N GLY A 75 13.98 -7.72 7.79
CA GLY A 75 14.17 -8.51 9.03
C GLY A 75 15.23 -9.62 8.90
N VAL A 76 15.64 -9.98 7.69
CA VAL A 76 16.64 -11.01 7.42
C VAL A 76 17.89 -10.37 6.83
N ALA A 77 19.02 -10.49 7.53
CA ALA A 77 20.31 -10.07 6.98
C ALA A 77 20.68 -11.01 5.80
N ARG A 78 20.83 -10.45 4.60
CA ARG A 78 21.26 -11.15 3.40
C ARG A 78 22.61 -10.63 2.98
N GLU A 79 23.52 -11.53 2.60
CA GLU A 79 24.84 -11.16 2.09
C GLU A 79 24.77 -10.66 0.64
N GLU A 80 23.78 -11.19 -0.12
CA GLU A 80 23.51 -10.81 -1.50
C GLU A 80 22.04 -10.44 -1.69
N ALA A 81 21.76 -9.66 -2.74
CA ALA A 81 20.38 -9.34 -3.12
C ALA A 81 19.64 -10.61 -3.58
N GLU A 82 18.60 -10.99 -2.87
CA GLU A 82 17.77 -12.16 -3.14
C GLU A 82 16.35 -11.74 -3.49
N LEU A 83 15.79 -12.35 -4.53
CA LEU A 83 14.39 -12.16 -4.88
C LEU A 83 13.49 -12.85 -3.84
N VAL A 84 12.69 -12.06 -3.13
CA VAL A 84 11.69 -12.55 -2.17
C VAL A 84 10.38 -12.79 -2.91
N ASP A 85 10.01 -14.07 -3.09
CA ASP A 85 8.81 -14.49 -3.82
C ASP A 85 7.87 -15.40 -3.00
N TYR A 86 8.05 -15.41 -1.68
CA TYR A 86 7.32 -16.24 -0.71
C TYR A 86 6.58 -15.41 0.33
N GLY A 87 5.78 -16.06 1.16
CA GLY A 87 5.00 -15.40 2.21
C GLY A 87 3.98 -14.41 1.63
N VAL A 88 3.98 -13.16 2.08
CA VAL A 88 3.06 -12.13 1.56
C VAL A 88 3.42 -11.69 0.14
N TYR A 89 4.69 -11.85 -0.27
CA TYR A 89 5.14 -11.64 -1.66
C TYR A 89 4.68 -12.77 -2.59
N GLY A 90 4.24 -13.91 -2.06
CA GLY A 90 3.55 -14.94 -2.83
C GLY A 90 2.09 -14.61 -3.14
N LEU A 91 1.48 -13.63 -2.45
CA LEU A 91 0.10 -13.17 -2.65
C LEU A 91 0.02 -11.94 -3.54
N SER A 92 0.91 -11.00 -3.36
CA SER A 92 1.00 -9.75 -4.11
C SER A 92 2.47 -9.40 -4.33
N ARG A 93 2.81 -8.78 -5.46
CA ARG A 93 4.18 -8.31 -5.71
C ARG A 93 4.53 -7.06 -4.91
N HIS A 94 3.52 -6.28 -4.46
CA HIS A 94 3.69 -5.06 -3.68
C HIS A 94 2.86 -5.09 -2.38
N PRO A 95 3.13 -6.05 -1.47
CA PRO A 95 2.31 -6.23 -0.26
C PRO A 95 2.42 -5.05 0.71
N MET A 96 3.52 -4.29 0.75
CA MET A 96 3.65 -3.09 1.57
C MET A 96 2.65 -2.01 1.11
N TYR A 97 2.59 -1.71 -0.19
CA TYR A 97 1.66 -0.74 -0.75
C TYR A 97 0.21 -1.19 -0.58
N LEU A 98 -0.07 -2.47 -0.82
CA LEU A 98 -1.40 -3.05 -0.61
C LEU A 98 -1.83 -2.95 0.84
N GLY A 99 -0.92 -3.17 1.79
CA GLY A 99 -1.16 -3.01 3.23
C GLY A 99 -1.57 -1.58 3.59
N ILE A 100 -0.81 -0.58 3.12
CA ILE A 100 -1.11 0.85 3.34
C ILE A 100 -2.48 1.21 2.77
N MET A 101 -2.76 0.84 1.51
CA MET A 101 -4.04 1.13 0.87
C MET A 101 -5.21 0.45 1.58
N THR A 102 -4.99 -0.76 2.13
CA THR A 102 -6.00 -1.49 2.90
C THR A 102 -6.33 -0.77 4.21
N VAL A 103 -5.33 -0.24 4.92
CA VAL A 103 -5.54 0.60 6.12
C VAL A 103 -6.31 1.87 5.78
N PHE A 104 -5.92 2.57 4.70
CA PHE A 104 -6.63 3.77 4.24
C PHE A 104 -8.08 3.48 3.86
N LEU A 105 -8.34 2.33 3.21
CA LEU A 105 -9.71 1.88 2.93
C LEU A 105 -10.51 1.67 4.22
N GLY A 106 -9.90 1.11 5.26
CA GLY A 106 -10.51 0.99 6.57
C GLY A 106 -10.95 2.34 7.16
N LEU A 107 -10.08 3.36 7.06
CA LEU A 107 -10.38 4.73 7.50
C LEU A 107 -11.55 5.33 6.71
N VAL A 108 -11.54 5.19 5.39
CA VAL A 108 -12.65 5.64 4.52
C VAL A 108 -13.97 4.99 4.91
N VAL A 109 -13.97 3.66 5.10
CA VAL A 109 -15.17 2.91 5.48
C VAL A 109 -15.68 3.33 6.86
N SER A 110 -14.79 3.59 7.81
CA SER A 110 -15.18 3.98 9.19
C SER A 110 -16.05 5.24 9.23
N THR A 111 -15.80 6.19 8.36
CA THR A 111 -16.50 7.49 8.30
C THR A 111 -17.45 7.63 7.10
N ALA A 112 -17.35 6.69 6.12
CA ALA A 112 -18.05 6.73 4.85
C ALA A 112 -17.81 8.04 4.06
N SER A 113 -16.59 8.61 4.16
CA SER A 113 -16.19 9.82 3.46
C SER A 113 -15.94 9.54 1.98
N VAL A 114 -16.77 10.11 1.10
CA VAL A 114 -16.59 10.01 -0.35
C VAL A 114 -15.38 10.82 -0.82
N ALA A 115 -15.11 11.97 -0.18
CA ALA A 115 -13.93 12.76 -0.49
C ALA A 115 -12.63 11.97 -0.25
N ALA A 116 -12.53 11.30 0.91
CA ALA A 116 -11.39 10.44 1.21
C ALA A 116 -11.28 9.24 0.26
N MET A 117 -12.40 8.67 -0.20
CA MET A 117 -12.41 7.62 -1.21
C MET A 117 -11.83 8.11 -2.54
N VAL A 118 -12.17 9.31 -2.99
CA VAL A 118 -11.61 9.90 -4.22
C VAL A 118 -10.11 10.10 -4.08
N VAL A 119 -9.64 10.59 -2.93
CA VAL A 119 -8.20 10.70 -2.67
C VAL A 119 -7.52 9.32 -2.64
N LEU A 120 -8.14 8.32 -2.03
CA LEU A 120 -7.63 6.94 -2.03
C LEU A 120 -7.48 6.36 -3.45
N LEU A 121 -8.39 6.68 -4.37
CA LEU A 121 -8.22 6.31 -5.77
C LEU A 121 -6.99 6.99 -6.40
N GLY A 122 -6.74 8.25 -6.06
CA GLY A 122 -5.50 8.94 -6.46
C GLY A 122 -4.24 8.28 -5.88
N VAL A 123 -4.28 7.89 -4.61
CA VAL A 123 -3.21 7.13 -3.94
C VAL A 123 -2.97 5.79 -4.63
N PHE A 124 -4.04 5.07 -5.00
CA PHE A 124 -3.93 3.81 -5.75
C PHE A 124 -3.24 4.01 -7.11
N LEU A 125 -3.61 5.03 -7.87
CA LEU A 125 -2.97 5.33 -9.16
C LEU A 125 -1.50 5.70 -8.99
N PHE A 126 -1.16 6.44 -7.93
CA PHE A 126 0.21 6.77 -7.59
C PHE A 126 1.03 5.50 -7.25
N TYR A 127 0.53 4.63 -6.36
CA TYR A 127 1.21 3.37 -6.06
C TYR A 127 1.27 2.42 -7.26
N HIS A 128 0.27 2.46 -8.15
CA HIS A 128 0.35 1.69 -9.40
C HIS A 128 1.49 2.17 -10.30
N TYR A 129 1.73 3.48 -10.35
CA TYR A 129 2.86 4.06 -11.07
C TYR A 129 4.20 3.67 -10.43
N LEU A 130 4.36 3.82 -9.11
CA LEU A 130 5.57 3.42 -8.38
C LEU A 130 5.88 1.93 -8.60
N ALA A 131 4.88 1.07 -8.40
CA ALA A 131 5.02 -0.37 -8.61
C ALA A 131 5.47 -0.70 -10.03
N SER A 132 4.98 0.03 -11.05
CA SER A 132 5.42 -0.18 -12.44
C SER A 132 6.88 0.20 -12.65
N TYR A 133 7.34 1.28 -12.01
CA TYR A 133 8.72 1.71 -12.07
C TYR A 133 9.65 0.71 -11.37
N GLU A 134 9.31 0.28 -10.15
CA GLU A 134 10.08 -0.72 -9.40
C GLU A 134 10.15 -2.05 -10.14
N GLU A 135 9.04 -2.53 -10.70
CA GLU A 135 9.04 -3.78 -11.49
C GLU A 135 9.98 -3.71 -12.70
N MET A 136 10.04 -2.55 -13.37
CA MET A 136 10.98 -2.35 -14.48
C MET A 136 12.43 -2.49 -13.99
N LYS A 137 12.78 -1.87 -12.86
CA LYS A 137 14.10 -1.96 -12.25
C LYS A 137 14.43 -3.37 -11.75
N LEU A 138 13.46 -4.04 -11.15
CA LEU A 138 13.63 -5.43 -10.70
C LEU A 138 13.81 -6.42 -11.86
N VAL A 139 13.18 -6.16 -13.03
CA VAL A 139 13.45 -6.93 -14.25
C VAL A 139 14.88 -6.66 -14.76
N GLU A 140 15.35 -5.42 -14.74
CA GLU A 140 16.74 -5.09 -15.10
C GLU A 140 17.75 -5.82 -14.19
N PHE A 141 17.45 -5.91 -12.88
CA PHE A 141 18.35 -6.47 -11.88
C PHE A 141 18.31 -8.01 -11.82
N PHE A 142 17.11 -8.63 -11.74
CA PHE A 142 16.93 -10.08 -11.56
C PHE A 142 16.68 -10.85 -12.87
N GLY A 143 16.45 -10.16 -13.99
CA GLY A 143 16.23 -10.76 -15.30
C GLY A 143 15.06 -11.75 -15.34
N ASP A 144 15.30 -12.92 -15.96
CA ASP A 144 14.29 -13.96 -16.16
C ASP A 144 13.68 -14.50 -14.86
N ARG A 145 14.40 -14.41 -13.74
CA ARG A 145 13.87 -14.83 -12.42
C ARG A 145 12.68 -13.95 -12.00
N TYR A 146 12.79 -12.63 -12.18
CA TYR A 146 11.71 -11.71 -11.87
C TYR A 146 10.54 -11.86 -12.86
N VAL A 147 10.83 -12.05 -14.13
CA VAL A 147 9.80 -12.33 -15.16
C VAL A 147 8.99 -13.59 -14.81
N ALA A 148 9.65 -14.66 -14.39
CA ALA A 148 8.99 -15.89 -13.93
C ALA A 148 8.14 -15.66 -12.67
N TYR A 149 8.59 -14.80 -11.75
CA TYR A 149 7.81 -14.40 -10.59
C TYR A 149 6.57 -13.59 -10.98
N MET A 150 6.69 -12.61 -11.88
CA MET A 150 5.57 -11.83 -12.41
C MET A 150 4.51 -12.69 -13.10
N ALA A 151 4.90 -13.79 -13.73
CA ALA A 151 3.97 -14.72 -14.37
C ALA A 151 3.12 -15.53 -13.36
N ARG A 152 3.61 -15.70 -12.13
CA ARG A 152 2.93 -16.49 -11.07
C ARG A 152 2.14 -15.63 -10.08
N VAL A 153 2.61 -14.44 -9.78
CA VAL A 153 2.06 -13.58 -8.75
C VAL A 153 1.56 -12.28 -9.36
N ARG A 154 0.32 -11.90 -9.02
CA ARG A 154 -0.26 -10.64 -9.49
C ARG A 154 0.37 -9.44 -8.80
N ARG A 155 0.29 -8.27 -9.44
CA ARG A 155 0.77 -7.01 -8.84
C ARG A 155 -0.01 -6.68 -7.56
N TRP A 156 -1.33 -6.81 -7.61
CA TRP A 156 -2.21 -6.59 -6.48
C TRP A 156 -2.74 -7.94 -5.96
N VAL A 157 -3.99 -8.23 -6.07
CA VAL A 157 -4.58 -9.53 -5.64
C VAL A 157 -5.42 -10.12 -6.75
#